data_5222204ab588a8f24b46e38c81ce01af
#
_entry.id   5222204ab588a8f24b46e38c81ce01af
#
_cell.length_a   1.000
_cell.length_b   1.000
_cell.length_c   1.000
_cell.angle_alpha   90.00
_cell.angle_beta   90.00
_cell.angle_gamma   90.00
#
_symmetry.space_group_name_H-M   'P 1'
#
loop_
_entity.id
_entity.type
_entity.pdbx_description
1 polymer ?
#
loop_
_entity_poly.entity_id
_entity_poly.type
_entity_poly.pdbx_seq_one_letter_code
_entity_poly.pdbx_strand_id
1 'polypeptide(L)'
;FRRVLFRSRCCRSYEAVIRVNSQSGKGGVSYIMKTEHQLDLPRKLQIEFSQVIQKVTDTEGGEVTPGQMWEIFKDEYLPNPAKPWGQFSLLSVAQDSAVDGDTSLTATIKDNGKEVVIKGVGNGPIAAFCQALESHGIKLRVLDYHEHALSSGGDAQAAAYLE
;
A
#
# COMPACT_ATOMS: atom_id res chain seq x y z
N PHE A 1 -41.56 -41.29 -16.12
CA PHE A 1 -40.61 -40.22 -16.55
C PHE A 1 -39.41 -40.24 -15.63
N ARG A 2 -38.32 -40.93 -16.03
CA ARG A 2 -37.02 -40.88 -15.33
C ARG A 2 -36.27 -39.61 -15.78
N ARG A 3 -36.13 -38.64 -14.89
CA ARG A 3 -35.18 -37.53 -15.07
C ARG A 3 -33.79 -38.07 -14.93
N VAL A 4 -33.03 -38.15 -15.99
CA VAL A 4 -31.59 -38.35 -15.98
C VAL A 4 -30.95 -37.04 -15.56
N LEU A 5 -30.55 -36.92 -14.33
CA LEU A 5 -29.67 -35.83 -13.85
C LEU A 5 -28.26 -36.11 -14.34
N PHE A 6 -27.84 -35.47 -15.40
CA PHE A 6 -26.43 -35.38 -15.74
C PHE A 6 -25.70 -34.60 -14.65
N ARG A 7 -25.09 -35.27 -13.71
CA ARG A 7 -24.02 -34.69 -12.90
C ARG A 7 -22.79 -34.62 -13.78
N SER A 8 -22.57 -33.52 -14.44
CA SER A 8 -21.27 -33.20 -14.99
C SER A 8 -20.33 -32.94 -13.83
N ARG A 9 -19.54 -33.95 -13.47
CA ARG A 9 -18.31 -33.76 -12.67
C ARG A 9 -17.27 -33.06 -13.55
N CYS A 10 -17.52 -31.84 -13.90
CA CYS A 10 -16.51 -30.95 -14.43
C CYS A 10 -16.36 -29.83 -13.43
N CYS A 11 -15.74 -30.16 -12.28
CA CYS A 11 -15.08 -29.16 -11.44
C CYS A 11 -13.85 -28.66 -12.21
N ARG A 12 -14.06 -27.98 -13.32
CA ARG A 12 -13.12 -26.99 -13.77
C ARG A 12 -13.36 -25.81 -12.84
N SER A 13 -12.48 -25.65 -11.85
CA SER A 13 -12.29 -24.36 -11.24
C SER A 13 -11.88 -23.44 -12.38
N TYR A 14 -12.81 -22.66 -12.86
CA TYR A 14 -12.51 -21.49 -13.69
C TYR A 14 -11.84 -20.49 -12.74
N GLU A 15 -10.58 -20.68 -12.48
CA GLU A 15 -9.74 -19.57 -12.06
C GLU A 15 -9.68 -18.67 -13.29
N ALA A 16 -10.44 -17.59 -13.23
CA ALA A 16 -10.32 -16.53 -14.20
C ALA A 16 -8.89 -15.98 -14.06
N VAL A 17 -7.98 -16.48 -14.88
CA VAL A 17 -6.63 -15.93 -14.95
C VAL A 17 -6.75 -14.56 -15.61
N ILE A 18 -6.96 -13.55 -14.78
CA ILE A 18 -6.96 -12.17 -15.23
C ILE A 18 -5.50 -11.81 -15.47
N ARG A 19 -5.17 -11.62 -16.74
CA ARG A 19 -3.85 -11.14 -17.17
C ARG A 19 -3.97 -9.68 -17.52
N VAL A 20 -3.01 -8.90 -17.08
CA VAL A 20 -2.91 -7.48 -17.38
C VAL A 20 -1.81 -7.27 -18.40
N ASN A 21 -2.17 -6.63 -19.50
CA ASN A 21 -1.24 -6.20 -20.54
C ASN A 21 -1.23 -4.66 -20.65
N SER A 22 -0.43 -4.10 -21.52
CA SER A 22 -0.33 -2.65 -21.76
C SER A 22 -1.67 -1.98 -22.12
N GLN A 23 -2.64 -2.75 -22.60
CA GLN A 23 -4.00 -2.26 -22.93
C GLN A 23 -5.00 -2.46 -21.80
N SER A 24 -4.64 -3.19 -20.76
CA SER A 24 -5.49 -3.42 -19.61
C SER A 24 -5.52 -2.14 -18.77
N GLY A 25 -6.64 -1.46 -18.76
CA GLY A 25 -6.80 -0.23 -17.99
C GLY A 25 -6.70 -0.46 -16.47
N LYS A 26 -6.66 0.65 -15.72
CA LYS A 26 -6.62 0.70 -14.24
C LYS A 26 -7.58 -0.26 -13.52
N GLY A 27 -8.69 -0.63 -14.17
CA GLY A 27 -9.67 -1.56 -13.60
C GLY A 27 -9.14 -2.98 -13.42
N GLY A 28 -8.33 -3.48 -14.33
CA GLY A 28 -7.72 -4.81 -14.22
C GLY A 28 -6.69 -4.88 -13.09
N VAL A 29 -5.84 -3.86 -12.99
CA VAL A 29 -4.84 -3.74 -11.92
C VAL A 29 -5.53 -3.65 -10.55
N SER A 30 -6.49 -2.76 -10.40
CA SER A 30 -7.25 -2.57 -9.16
C SER A 30 -8.00 -3.84 -8.73
N TYR A 31 -8.58 -4.55 -9.69
CA TYR A 31 -9.30 -5.80 -9.42
C TYR A 31 -8.35 -6.87 -8.86
N ILE A 32 -7.19 -7.08 -9.48
CA ILE A 32 -6.21 -8.07 -9.01
C ILE A 32 -5.70 -7.71 -7.61
N MET A 33 -5.34 -6.45 -7.38
CA MET A 33 -4.87 -6.02 -6.06
C MET A 33 -5.93 -6.24 -4.98
N LYS A 34 -7.20 -6.03 -5.31
CA LYS A 34 -8.31 -6.25 -4.37
C LYS A 34 -8.61 -7.72 -4.14
N THR A 35 -8.63 -8.55 -5.18
CA THR A 35 -9.04 -9.96 -5.07
C THR A 35 -7.94 -10.87 -4.56
N GLU A 36 -6.69 -10.65 -5.00
CA GLU A 36 -5.56 -11.52 -4.65
C GLU A 36 -4.82 -11.06 -3.38
N HIS A 37 -4.78 -9.73 -3.15
CA HIS A 37 -4.00 -9.14 -2.07
C HIS A 37 -4.83 -8.36 -1.05
N GLN A 38 -6.16 -8.32 -1.23
CA GLN A 38 -7.11 -7.63 -0.35
C GLN A 38 -6.82 -6.12 -0.20
N LEU A 39 -6.10 -5.53 -1.16
CA LEU A 39 -5.75 -4.13 -1.18
C LEU A 39 -6.77 -3.33 -1.98
N ASP A 40 -7.60 -2.54 -1.28
CA ASP A 40 -8.54 -1.61 -1.90
C ASP A 40 -7.84 -0.26 -2.11
N LEU A 41 -7.12 -0.16 -3.21
CA LEU A 41 -6.28 1.00 -3.51
C LEU A 41 -7.14 2.26 -3.73
N PRO A 42 -6.79 3.42 -3.14
CA PRO A 42 -7.41 4.70 -3.47
C PRO A 42 -7.28 5.02 -4.97
N ARG A 43 -8.24 5.78 -5.50
CA ARG A 43 -8.34 6.03 -6.94
C ARG A 43 -7.06 6.61 -7.57
N LYS A 44 -6.38 7.51 -6.88
CA LYS A 44 -5.13 8.11 -7.40
C LYS A 44 -4.02 7.07 -7.47
N LEU A 45 -3.88 6.25 -6.42
CA LEU A 45 -2.91 5.16 -6.41
C LEU A 45 -3.21 4.10 -7.47
N GLN A 46 -4.50 3.80 -7.75
CA GLN A 46 -4.87 2.92 -8.86
C GLN A 46 -4.37 3.45 -10.21
N ILE A 47 -4.49 4.76 -10.42
CA ILE A 47 -4.03 5.40 -11.66
C ILE A 47 -2.51 5.35 -11.77
N GLU A 48 -1.83 5.74 -10.69
CA GLU A 48 -0.37 5.76 -10.61
C GLU A 48 0.22 4.35 -10.80
N PHE A 49 -0.27 3.39 -10.03
CA PHE A 49 0.21 2.01 -10.13
C PHE A 49 -0.07 1.38 -11.51
N SER A 50 -1.19 1.73 -12.13
CA SER A 50 -1.45 1.31 -13.51
C SER A 50 -0.40 1.84 -14.49
N GLN A 51 0.11 3.06 -14.28
CA GLN A 51 1.19 3.63 -15.10
C GLN A 51 2.53 2.92 -14.84
N VAL A 52 2.80 2.53 -13.59
CA VAL A 52 3.99 1.73 -13.26
C VAL A 52 3.94 0.39 -13.98
N ILE A 53 2.81 -0.33 -13.90
CA ILE A 53 2.62 -1.60 -14.62
C ILE A 53 2.76 -1.40 -16.14
N GLN A 54 2.19 -0.34 -16.69
CA GLN A 54 2.30 -0.04 -18.11
C GLN A 54 3.75 0.17 -18.54
N LYS A 55 4.54 0.92 -17.79
CA LYS A 55 5.97 1.11 -18.07
C LYS A 55 6.74 -0.22 -18.11
N VAL A 56 6.46 -1.12 -17.15
CA VAL A 56 7.09 -2.44 -17.10
C VAL A 56 6.69 -3.26 -18.34
N THR A 57 5.40 -3.32 -18.67
CA THR A 57 4.92 -4.07 -19.83
C THR A 57 5.42 -3.51 -21.16
N ASP A 58 5.58 -2.20 -21.27
CA ASP A 58 6.12 -1.54 -22.47
C ASP A 58 7.63 -1.81 -22.63
N THR A 59 8.35 -1.99 -21.52
CA THR A 59 9.80 -2.21 -21.53
C THR A 59 10.15 -3.69 -21.72
N GLU A 60 9.48 -4.58 -21.02
CA GLU A 60 9.78 -6.02 -21.00
C GLU A 60 8.96 -6.78 -22.06
N GLY A 61 7.84 -6.19 -22.48
CA GLY A 61 6.87 -6.82 -23.37
C GLY A 61 6.02 -7.87 -22.64
N GLY A 62 4.83 -8.17 -23.19
CA GLY A 62 4.01 -9.28 -22.70
C GLY A 62 2.96 -8.90 -21.67
N GLU A 63 2.64 -9.87 -20.83
CA GLU A 63 1.58 -9.78 -19.80
C GLU A 63 2.19 -9.90 -18.41
N VAL A 64 1.67 -9.13 -17.47
CA VAL A 64 2.05 -9.20 -16.06
C VAL A 64 1.08 -10.13 -15.33
N THR A 65 1.61 -11.15 -14.67
CA THR A 65 0.85 -12.05 -13.80
C THR A 65 0.53 -11.38 -12.46
N PRO A 66 -0.50 -11.83 -11.72
CA PRO A 66 -0.80 -11.31 -10.39
C PRO A 66 0.40 -11.33 -9.43
N GLY A 67 1.20 -12.40 -9.47
CA GLY A 67 2.42 -12.50 -8.66
C GLY A 67 3.49 -11.48 -9.02
N GLN A 68 3.74 -11.26 -10.31
CA GLN A 68 4.66 -10.21 -10.77
C GLN A 68 4.14 -8.81 -10.39
N MET A 69 2.83 -8.58 -10.50
CA MET A 69 2.22 -7.32 -10.09
C MET A 69 2.46 -7.03 -8.61
N TRP A 70 2.37 -8.05 -7.77
CA TRP A 70 2.67 -7.93 -6.35
C TRP A 70 4.14 -7.60 -6.08
N GLU A 71 5.07 -8.24 -6.79
CA GLU A 71 6.50 -7.93 -6.65
C GLU A 71 6.80 -6.48 -7.06
N ILE A 72 6.21 -6.01 -8.18
CA ILE A 72 6.33 -4.62 -8.62
C ILE A 72 5.74 -3.66 -7.57
N PHE A 73 4.58 -3.99 -7.00
CA PHE A 73 3.97 -3.17 -5.97
C PHE A 73 4.85 -3.08 -4.72
N LYS A 74 5.44 -4.17 -4.29
CA LYS A 74 6.35 -4.19 -3.14
C LYS A 74 7.61 -3.35 -3.40
N ASP A 75 8.20 -3.47 -4.58
CA ASP A 75 9.42 -2.73 -4.92
C ASP A 75 9.16 -1.22 -5.02
N GLU A 76 7.97 -0.81 -5.47
CA GLU A 76 7.62 0.59 -5.68
C GLU A 76 7.13 1.28 -4.39
N TYR A 77 6.30 0.61 -3.58
CA TYR A 77 5.58 1.26 -2.47
C TYR A 77 5.95 0.76 -1.08
N LEU A 78 6.48 -0.44 -0.94
CA LEU A 78 6.79 -0.97 0.38
C LEU A 78 8.26 -0.78 0.75
N PRO A 79 8.56 -0.45 2.01
CA PRO A 79 9.93 -0.26 2.44
C PRO A 79 10.72 -1.57 2.33
N ASN A 80 11.87 -1.49 1.66
CA ASN A 80 12.82 -2.58 1.56
C ASN A 80 14.08 -2.21 2.34
N PRO A 81 14.35 -2.81 3.52
CA PRO A 81 15.53 -2.49 4.31
C PRO A 81 16.86 -2.75 3.59
N ALA A 82 16.87 -3.72 2.65
CA ALA A 82 18.06 -4.04 1.86
C ALA A 82 18.31 -3.04 0.72
N LYS A 83 17.26 -2.34 0.27
CA LYS A 83 17.32 -1.36 -0.82
C LYS A 83 16.47 -0.14 -0.47
N PRO A 84 16.91 0.70 0.47
CA PRO A 84 16.18 1.92 0.82
C PRO A 84 16.18 2.85 -0.40
N TRP A 85 14.97 3.29 -0.78
CA TRP A 85 14.78 4.15 -1.96
C TRP A 85 14.52 5.62 -1.60
N GLY A 86 14.29 5.91 -0.33
CA GLY A 86 14.02 7.26 0.16
C GLY A 86 15.22 7.91 0.85
N GLN A 87 15.20 9.24 0.93
CA GLN A 87 16.16 10.03 1.69
C GLN A 87 16.07 9.71 3.19
N PHE A 88 14.85 9.43 3.67
CA PHE A 88 14.55 9.21 5.07
C PHE A 88 14.25 7.75 5.37
N SER A 89 14.73 7.28 6.52
CA SER A 89 14.33 5.99 7.08
C SER A 89 13.90 6.18 8.51
N LEU A 90 12.77 5.62 8.91
CA LEU A 90 12.31 5.60 10.29
C LEU A 90 13.03 4.51 11.05
N LEU A 91 13.72 4.87 12.13
CA LEU A 91 14.45 3.93 13.01
C LEU A 91 13.62 3.55 14.23
N SER A 92 12.99 4.53 14.85
CA SER A 92 12.12 4.30 16.01
C SER A 92 11.09 5.41 16.14
N VAL A 93 9.96 5.08 16.75
CA VAL A 93 8.92 6.04 17.09
C VAL A 93 8.39 5.72 18.49
N ALA A 94 8.24 6.75 19.29
CA ALA A 94 7.53 6.71 20.56
C ALA A 94 6.44 7.77 20.52
N GLN A 95 5.26 7.40 20.98
CA GLN A 95 4.12 8.31 21.07
C GLN A 95 3.51 8.24 22.46
N ASP A 96 3.02 9.36 22.93
CA ASP A 96 2.27 9.49 24.16
C ASP A 96 1.02 10.32 23.86
N SER A 97 -0.14 9.78 24.23
CA SER A 97 -1.44 10.41 23.97
C SER A 97 -2.12 10.69 25.30
N ALA A 98 -2.41 11.95 25.56
CA ALA A 98 -3.23 12.34 26.71
C ALA A 98 -4.69 11.93 26.49
N VAL A 99 -5.40 11.63 27.57
CA VAL A 99 -6.81 11.18 27.52
C VAL A 99 -7.73 12.22 26.86
N ASP A 100 -7.45 13.52 27.09
CA ASP A 100 -8.25 14.63 26.57
C ASP A 100 -7.39 15.61 25.74
N GLY A 101 -6.29 15.17 25.17
CA GLY A 101 -5.33 16.06 24.60
C GLY A 101 -4.67 15.57 23.32
N ASP A 102 -3.70 16.36 22.91
CA ASP A 102 -2.89 16.07 21.73
C ASP A 102 -1.98 14.85 21.94
N THR A 103 -1.64 14.23 20.86
CA THR A 103 -0.60 13.18 20.81
C THR A 103 0.75 13.84 20.66
N SER A 104 1.69 13.54 21.56
CA SER A 104 3.09 13.88 21.39
C SER A 104 3.85 12.71 20.77
N LEU A 105 4.73 13.01 19.83
CA LEU A 105 5.49 12.00 19.10
C LEU A 105 6.96 12.38 19.10
N THR A 106 7.81 11.40 19.39
CA THR A 106 9.26 11.49 19.22
C THR A 106 9.69 10.38 18.28
N ALA A 107 10.29 10.74 17.15
CA ALA A 107 10.79 9.78 16.18
C ALA A 107 12.30 9.97 15.97
N THR A 108 13.01 8.86 15.83
CA THR A 108 14.38 8.85 15.34
C THR A 108 14.35 8.46 13.88
N ILE A 109 14.79 9.36 13.03
CA ILE A 109 14.88 9.16 11.59
C ILE A 109 16.35 9.18 11.16
N LYS A 110 16.62 8.53 10.05
CA LYS A 110 17.90 8.65 9.35
C LYS A 110 17.71 9.53 8.14
N ASP A 111 18.39 10.66 8.10
CA ASP A 111 18.40 11.61 6.99
C ASP A 111 19.76 11.58 6.31
N ASN A 112 19.84 11.13 5.06
CA ASN A 112 21.08 10.98 4.31
C ASN A 112 22.20 10.26 5.11
N GLY A 113 21.82 9.24 5.88
CA GLY A 113 22.73 8.45 6.68
C GLY A 113 23.01 8.97 8.10
N LYS A 114 22.52 10.17 8.46
CA LYS A 114 22.66 10.75 9.81
C LYS A 114 21.40 10.50 10.64
N GLU A 115 21.57 10.09 11.86
CA GLU A 115 20.45 9.93 12.79
C GLU A 115 20.05 11.30 13.36
N VAL A 116 18.76 11.57 13.30
CA VAL A 116 18.15 12.81 13.79
C VAL A 116 16.90 12.45 14.60
N VAL A 117 16.76 13.07 15.77
CA VAL A 117 15.55 12.97 16.59
C VAL A 117 14.65 14.13 16.26
N ILE A 118 13.42 13.83 15.85
CA ILE A 118 12.38 14.82 15.56
C ILE A 118 11.24 14.65 16.56
N LYS A 119 10.60 15.76 16.91
CA LYS A 119 9.49 15.79 17.86
C LYS A 119 8.35 16.65 17.31
N GLY A 120 7.14 16.18 17.54
CA GLY A 120 5.94 16.90 17.14
C GLY A 120 4.76 16.60 18.04
N VAL A 121 3.78 17.48 17.99
CA VAL A 121 2.53 17.38 18.74
C VAL A 121 1.37 17.62 17.78
N GLY A 122 0.30 16.90 17.92
CA GLY A 122 -0.87 17.06 17.05
C GLY A 122 -2.09 16.33 17.61
N ASN A 123 -3.23 16.53 16.98
CA ASN A 123 -4.50 15.91 17.38
C ASN A 123 -4.54 14.37 17.14
N GLY A 124 -3.44 13.80 16.65
CA GLY A 124 -3.27 12.38 16.42
C GLY A 124 -1.87 12.06 15.88
N PRO A 125 -1.53 10.78 15.74
CA PRO A 125 -0.17 10.35 15.37
C PRO A 125 0.32 10.91 14.05
N ILE A 126 -0.56 10.99 13.04
CA ILE A 126 -0.23 11.50 11.70
C ILE A 126 0.08 12.99 11.77
N ALA A 127 -0.77 13.78 12.44
CA ALA A 127 -0.57 15.21 12.59
C ALA A 127 0.70 15.52 13.39
N ALA A 128 0.95 14.77 14.48
CA ALA A 128 2.16 14.90 15.29
C ALA A 128 3.42 14.57 14.46
N PHE A 129 3.37 13.53 13.63
CA PHE A 129 4.49 13.17 12.76
C PHE A 129 4.74 14.22 11.67
N CYS A 130 3.69 14.76 11.05
CA CYS A 130 3.82 15.83 10.08
C CYS A 130 4.45 17.09 10.71
N GLN A 131 4.02 17.47 11.91
CA GLN A 131 4.61 18.59 12.63
C GLN A 131 6.08 18.33 13.00
N ALA A 132 6.41 17.09 13.39
CA ALA A 132 7.79 16.70 13.67
C ALA A 132 8.68 16.85 12.43
N LEU A 133 8.20 16.46 11.25
CA LEU A 133 8.90 16.62 9.97
C LEU A 133 9.01 18.11 9.58
N GLU A 134 7.96 18.90 9.81
CA GLU A 134 7.97 20.33 9.54
C GLU A 134 9.03 21.05 10.41
N SER A 135 9.18 20.68 11.67
CA SER A 135 10.23 21.19 12.56
C SER A 135 11.64 20.87 12.06
N HIS A 136 11.79 19.81 11.27
CA HIS A 136 13.04 19.43 10.59
C HIS A 136 13.21 20.11 9.20
N GLY A 137 12.28 20.97 8.82
CA GLY A 137 12.32 21.70 7.55
C GLY A 137 11.60 21.03 6.39
N ILE A 138 10.92 19.90 6.62
CA ILE A 138 10.16 19.17 5.61
C ILE A 138 8.69 19.57 5.72
N LYS A 139 8.23 20.39 4.80
CA LYS A 139 6.83 20.82 4.75
C LYS A 139 5.98 19.75 4.04
N LEU A 140 5.11 19.13 4.79
CA LEU A 140 4.14 18.15 4.30
C LEU A 140 2.72 18.60 4.60
N ARG A 141 1.82 18.27 3.71
CA ARG A 141 0.38 18.45 3.92
C ARG A 141 -0.33 17.16 3.51
N VAL A 142 -0.95 16.49 4.46
CA VAL A 142 -1.81 15.35 4.19
C VAL A 142 -3.07 15.85 3.49
N LEU A 143 -3.34 15.34 2.31
CA LEU A 143 -4.52 15.68 1.51
C LEU A 143 -5.64 14.68 1.73
N ASP A 144 -5.30 13.40 1.88
CA ASP A 144 -6.27 12.33 2.11
C ASP A 144 -5.64 11.22 2.95
N TYR A 145 -6.48 10.52 3.70
CA TYR A 145 -6.12 9.36 4.49
C TYR A 145 -7.21 8.30 4.37
N HIS A 146 -6.81 7.12 3.97
CA HIS A 146 -7.69 5.98 3.86
C HIS A 146 -7.04 4.75 4.47
N GLU A 147 -7.79 3.97 5.24
CA GLU A 147 -7.33 2.69 5.78
C GLU A 147 -8.41 1.62 5.70
N HIS A 148 -7.99 0.38 5.60
CA HIS A 148 -8.87 -0.76 5.69
C HIS A 148 -8.15 -1.98 6.24
N ALA A 149 -8.89 -2.88 6.87
CA ALA A 149 -8.36 -4.15 7.34
C ALA A 149 -8.10 -5.11 6.17
N LEU A 150 -6.97 -5.81 6.20
CA LEU A 150 -6.60 -6.87 5.26
C LEU A 150 -7.12 -8.23 5.70
N SER A 151 -7.47 -8.38 6.97
CA SER A 151 -8.03 -9.60 7.55
C SER A 151 -9.01 -9.26 8.66
N SER A 152 -9.72 -10.27 9.16
CA SER A 152 -10.64 -10.12 10.30
C SER A 152 -10.00 -10.68 11.57
N GLY A 153 -10.38 -10.13 12.74
CA GLY A 153 -9.92 -10.58 14.06
C GLY A 153 -9.08 -9.55 14.79
N GLY A 154 -8.69 -9.89 16.02
CA GLY A 154 -7.89 -8.99 16.88
C GLY A 154 -6.46 -8.75 16.37
N ASP A 155 -5.94 -9.66 15.54
CA ASP A 155 -4.60 -9.60 14.94
C ASP A 155 -4.64 -9.12 13.49
N ALA A 156 -5.75 -8.50 13.07
CA ALA A 156 -5.93 -8.03 11.70
C ALA A 156 -4.86 -7.03 11.32
N GLN A 157 -4.19 -7.28 10.20
CA GLN A 157 -3.33 -6.29 9.56
C GLN A 157 -4.22 -5.26 8.84
N ALA A 158 -3.76 -4.03 8.78
CA ALA A 158 -4.42 -2.96 8.06
C ALA A 158 -3.47 -2.37 7.00
N ALA A 159 -4.05 -1.95 5.88
CA ALA A 159 -3.37 -1.12 4.90
C ALA A 159 -3.82 0.33 5.11
N ALA A 160 -2.85 1.22 5.25
CA ALA A 160 -3.08 2.66 5.34
C ALA A 160 -2.46 3.37 4.12
N TYR A 161 -3.21 4.27 3.55
CA TYR A 161 -2.81 5.08 2.39
C TYR A 161 -2.83 6.55 2.80
N LEU A 162 -1.72 7.21 2.58
CA LEU A 162 -1.53 8.63 2.86
C LEU A 162 -1.23 9.35 1.55
N GLU A 163 -1.96 10.43 1.28
CA GLU A 163 -1.73 11.29 0.12
C GLU A 163 -1.32 12.70 0.55
#